data_597a3c0b5751fd7ca74ffeadabf0c8cc
#
_entry.id   597a3c0b5751fd7ca74ffeadabf0c8cc
#
_cell.length_a   1.000
_cell.length_b   1.000
_cell.length_c   1.000
_cell.angle_alpha   90.00
_cell.angle_beta   90.00
_cell.angle_gamma   90.00
#
_symmetry.space_group_name_H-M   'P 1'
#
loop_
_entity.id
_entity.type
_entity.pdbx_description
1 polymer ?
#
loop_
_entity_poly.entity_id
_entity_poly.type
_entity_poly.pdbx_seq_one_letter_code
_entity_poly.pdbx_strand_id
1 'polypeptide(L)'
;MLRAKSVRALWNPISTSEPIDVLIMPGTWNPDGDGISAAFADALNQKRFRPRVVSYPADYGRTMPYAESLAAGRRALIAAIDASPGRLVLAGYSQGAAIAGDVAASLGRDELARVVACALIADPLRPMGKCLGADPGGYGIAGQRDVPNIPTYWAAAPGDPITALPAGNPLRSIADLSAYFSLSSPQAALRWGQSLLDAATRRQLQRWWSPQNWRSWSGAVAYARGYLIDGRHTEDYIRHGHAARLAERINTEIGLRGRV
;
A
#
# COMPACT_ATOMS: atom_id res chain seq x y z
N MET A 1 -48.70 24.23 21.69
CA MET A 1 -47.87 23.19 22.33
C MET A 1 -47.45 22.17 21.28
N LEU A 2 -46.27 22.36 20.69
CA LEU A 2 -45.67 21.45 19.72
C LEU A 2 -44.68 20.54 20.45
N ARG A 3 -44.99 19.24 20.50
CA ARG A 3 -44.08 18.21 21.08
C ARG A 3 -42.89 18.01 20.14
N ALA A 4 -41.71 18.33 20.63
CA ALA A 4 -40.45 17.94 19.99
C ALA A 4 -40.32 16.40 20.02
N LYS A 5 -40.32 15.76 18.84
CA LYS A 5 -39.95 14.35 18.68
C LYS A 5 -38.42 14.27 18.78
N SER A 6 -37.92 13.75 19.90
CA SER A 6 -36.55 13.39 20.10
C SER A 6 -36.17 12.25 19.13
N VAL A 7 -35.37 12.55 18.11
CA VAL A 7 -34.71 11.52 17.29
C VAL A 7 -33.54 11.03 18.13
N ARG A 8 -33.74 9.98 18.92
CA ARG A 8 -32.64 9.17 19.44
C ARG A 8 -32.01 8.46 18.24
N ALA A 9 -30.85 8.92 17.79
CA ALA A 9 -29.99 8.13 16.96
C ALA A 9 -29.70 6.83 17.71
N LEU A 10 -30.20 5.73 17.19
CA LEU A 10 -29.89 4.38 17.70
C LEU A 10 -28.41 4.12 17.39
N TRP A 11 -27.56 4.46 18.35
CA TRP A 11 -26.17 4.02 18.34
C TRP A 11 -26.19 2.51 18.62
N ASN A 12 -26.19 1.69 17.56
CA ASN A 12 -25.98 0.25 17.69
C ASN A 12 -24.48 0.04 17.93
N PRO A 13 -24.06 -0.46 19.11
CA PRO A 13 -22.67 -0.82 19.32
C PRO A 13 -22.31 -1.92 18.29
N ILE A 14 -21.25 -1.70 17.52
CA ILE A 14 -20.74 -2.69 16.58
C ILE A 14 -20.46 -3.97 17.36
N SER A 15 -21.16 -5.06 17.01
CA SER A 15 -21.02 -6.35 17.69
C SER A 15 -19.57 -6.82 17.61
N THR A 16 -18.97 -7.10 18.77
CA THR A 16 -17.60 -7.64 18.85
C THR A 16 -17.50 -9.11 18.43
N SER A 17 -18.63 -9.76 18.17
CA SER A 17 -18.74 -11.17 17.77
C SER A 17 -18.71 -11.37 16.25
N GLU A 18 -18.93 -10.33 15.44
CA GLU A 18 -18.93 -10.45 13.99
C GLU A 18 -17.50 -10.51 13.43
N PRO A 19 -17.28 -11.29 12.37
CA PRO A 19 -15.99 -11.31 11.67
C PRO A 19 -15.61 -9.93 11.16
N ILE A 20 -14.34 -9.60 11.22
CA ILE A 20 -13.77 -8.34 10.74
C ILE A 20 -13.47 -8.49 9.24
N ASP A 21 -14.00 -7.60 8.42
CA ASP A 21 -13.66 -7.58 6.99
C ASP A 21 -12.22 -7.12 6.80
N VAL A 22 -11.46 -7.84 5.99
CA VAL A 22 -10.11 -7.46 5.57
C VAL A 22 -10.14 -7.13 4.10
N LEU A 23 -10.12 -5.83 3.78
CA LEU A 23 -10.14 -5.34 2.41
C LEU A 23 -8.71 -5.32 1.86
N ILE A 24 -8.42 -6.19 0.90
CA ILE A 24 -7.08 -6.39 0.37
C ILE A 24 -6.97 -5.78 -1.03
N MET A 25 -6.08 -4.81 -1.17
CA MET A 25 -5.71 -4.22 -2.46
C MET A 25 -4.55 -5.01 -3.05
N PRO A 26 -4.73 -5.67 -4.20
CA PRO A 26 -3.68 -6.46 -4.83
C PRO A 26 -2.58 -5.60 -5.47
N GLY A 27 -1.47 -6.24 -5.85
CA GLY A 27 -0.33 -5.58 -6.50
C GLY A 27 -0.52 -5.38 -8.01
N THR A 28 0.44 -4.68 -8.62
CA THR A 28 0.47 -4.40 -10.06
C THR A 28 0.38 -5.67 -10.89
N TRP A 29 -0.45 -5.65 -11.94
CA TRP A 29 -0.73 -6.73 -12.90
C TRP A 29 -1.27 -8.03 -12.27
N ASN A 30 -1.77 -7.93 -11.07
CA ASN A 30 -2.37 -9.05 -10.35
C ASN A 30 -3.72 -8.65 -9.72
N PRO A 31 -4.73 -8.28 -10.52
CA PRO A 31 -6.02 -7.78 -10.03
C PRO A 31 -6.80 -8.82 -9.20
N ASP A 32 -6.52 -10.09 -9.37
CA ASP A 32 -7.19 -11.19 -8.67
C ASP A 32 -6.60 -11.46 -7.27
N GLY A 33 -5.42 -10.87 -6.98
CA GLY A 33 -4.79 -10.95 -5.66
C GLY A 33 -4.12 -12.28 -5.33
N ASP A 34 -3.70 -13.02 -6.35
CA ASP A 34 -2.94 -14.26 -6.18
C ASP A 34 -1.57 -14.04 -5.49
N GLY A 35 -0.91 -15.11 -5.14
CA GLY A 35 0.44 -15.08 -4.58
C GLY A 35 0.51 -14.40 -3.21
N ILE A 36 1.11 -13.21 -3.11
CA ILE A 36 1.40 -12.56 -1.81
C ILE A 36 0.13 -12.12 -1.10
N SER A 37 -0.85 -11.57 -1.82
CA SER A 37 -2.13 -11.17 -1.23
C SER A 37 -2.91 -12.38 -0.74
N ALA A 38 -2.93 -13.48 -1.50
CA ALA A 38 -3.52 -14.74 -1.09
C ALA A 38 -2.78 -15.35 0.12
N ALA A 39 -1.44 -15.39 0.10
CA ALA A 39 -0.66 -15.90 1.23
C ALA A 39 -0.89 -15.12 2.54
N PHE A 40 -1.09 -13.80 2.46
CA PHE A 40 -1.50 -12.99 3.59
C PHE A 40 -2.92 -13.35 4.05
N ALA A 41 -3.87 -13.45 3.12
CA ALA A 41 -5.26 -13.79 3.41
C ALA A 41 -5.39 -15.18 4.06
N ASP A 42 -4.69 -16.19 3.54
CA ASP A 42 -4.72 -17.56 4.03
C ASP A 42 -4.14 -17.71 5.45
N ALA A 43 -3.16 -16.86 5.80
CA ALA A 43 -2.56 -16.84 7.12
C ALA A 43 -3.40 -16.11 8.19
N LEU A 44 -4.49 -15.43 7.80
CA LEU A 44 -5.44 -14.84 8.74
C LEU A 44 -6.32 -15.91 9.39
N ASN A 45 -6.71 -15.66 10.63
CA ASN A 45 -7.68 -16.52 11.34
C ASN A 45 -9.08 -16.36 10.73
N GLN A 46 -9.48 -17.32 9.88
CA GLN A 46 -10.73 -17.30 9.12
C GLN A 46 -12.00 -17.33 10.01
N LYS A 47 -11.89 -17.67 11.28
CA LYS A 47 -13.01 -17.57 12.23
C LYS A 47 -13.27 -16.13 12.68
N ARG A 48 -12.28 -15.26 12.50
CA ARG A 48 -12.31 -13.87 13.01
C ARG A 48 -12.20 -12.83 11.92
N PHE A 49 -11.60 -13.18 10.81
CA PHE A 49 -11.36 -12.29 9.69
C PHE A 49 -11.99 -12.84 8.43
N ARG A 50 -12.55 -11.95 7.62
CA ARG A 50 -13.15 -12.25 6.32
C ARG A 50 -12.37 -11.49 5.25
N PRO A 51 -11.30 -12.08 4.68
CA PRO A 51 -10.51 -11.43 3.65
C PRO A 51 -11.31 -11.34 2.34
N ARG A 52 -11.23 -10.18 1.70
CA ARG A 52 -11.83 -9.89 0.38
C ARG A 52 -10.86 -9.08 -0.46
N VAL A 53 -10.57 -9.55 -1.65
CA VAL A 53 -9.83 -8.77 -2.65
C VAL A 53 -10.74 -7.69 -3.21
N VAL A 54 -10.26 -6.44 -3.22
CA VAL A 54 -10.94 -5.30 -3.85
C VAL A 54 -10.39 -5.14 -5.26
N SER A 55 -11.21 -5.47 -6.25
CA SER A 55 -10.82 -5.41 -7.65
C SER A 55 -10.65 -3.97 -8.13
N TYR A 56 -9.57 -3.73 -8.87
CA TYR A 56 -9.28 -2.48 -9.58
C TYR A 56 -8.33 -2.80 -10.75
N PRO A 57 -8.03 -1.87 -11.67
CA PRO A 57 -7.21 -2.18 -12.84
C PRO A 57 -5.82 -2.74 -12.55
N ALA A 58 -5.19 -2.38 -11.42
CA ALA A 58 -3.87 -2.84 -11.00
C ALA A 58 -2.80 -2.70 -12.12
N ASP A 59 -2.89 -1.64 -12.92
CA ASP A 59 -2.07 -1.45 -14.11
C ASP A 59 -0.89 -0.52 -13.85
N TYR A 60 0.16 -0.71 -14.65
CA TYR A 60 1.34 0.14 -14.69
C TYR A 60 1.79 0.30 -16.15
N GLY A 61 1.12 1.17 -16.89
CA GLY A 61 1.50 1.58 -18.24
C GLY A 61 1.13 0.62 -19.39
N ARG A 62 0.47 -0.52 -19.13
CA ARG A 62 -0.01 -1.42 -20.21
C ARG A 62 -1.24 -0.83 -20.90
N THR A 63 -2.31 -0.60 -20.15
CA THR A 63 -3.58 -0.07 -20.66
C THR A 63 -3.87 1.33 -20.12
N MET A 64 -3.36 1.66 -18.92
CA MET A 64 -3.48 2.98 -18.33
C MET A 64 -2.23 3.36 -17.53
N PRO A 65 -1.96 4.68 -17.32
CA PRO A 65 -0.90 5.14 -16.44
C PRO A 65 -1.07 4.66 -15.00
N TYR A 66 0.04 4.45 -14.30
CA TYR A 66 0.06 4.07 -12.88
C TYR A 66 -0.77 5.01 -12.00
N ALA A 67 -0.66 6.33 -12.22
CA ALA A 67 -1.42 7.34 -11.47
C ALA A 67 -2.94 7.18 -11.64
N GLU A 68 -3.40 6.83 -12.83
CA GLU A 68 -4.82 6.58 -13.10
C GLU A 68 -5.30 5.29 -12.44
N SER A 69 -4.46 4.25 -12.45
CA SER A 69 -4.72 2.98 -11.75
C SER A 69 -4.81 3.19 -10.23
N LEU A 70 -3.90 3.98 -9.64
CA LEU A 70 -3.98 4.38 -8.23
C LEU A 70 -5.30 5.09 -7.91
N ALA A 71 -5.69 6.06 -8.74
CA ALA A 71 -6.93 6.81 -8.55
C ALA A 71 -8.18 5.89 -8.63
N ALA A 72 -8.19 4.95 -9.58
CA ALA A 72 -9.24 3.94 -9.68
C ALA A 72 -9.29 3.04 -8.45
N GLY A 73 -8.14 2.55 -7.98
CA GLY A 73 -8.03 1.73 -6.78
C GLY A 73 -8.50 2.44 -5.51
N ARG A 74 -8.15 3.73 -5.35
CA ARG A 74 -8.66 4.55 -4.23
C ARG A 74 -10.18 4.63 -4.22
N ARG A 75 -10.81 4.88 -5.37
CA ARG A 75 -12.27 4.90 -5.47
C ARG A 75 -12.88 3.54 -5.14
N ALA A 76 -12.29 2.46 -5.65
CA ALA A 76 -12.75 1.09 -5.38
C ALA A 76 -12.66 0.74 -3.89
N LEU A 77 -11.56 1.10 -3.22
CA LEU A 77 -11.40 0.84 -1.79
C LEU A 77 -12.37 1.66 -0.94
N ILE A 78 -12.57 2.95 -1.23
CA ILE A 78 -13.56 3.79 -0.54
C ILE A 78 -14.95 3.18 -0.69
N ALA A 79 -15.37 2.82 -1.89
CA ALA A 79 -16.65 2.16 -2.11
C ALA A 79 -16.78 0.83 -1.33
N ALA A 80 -15.70 0.05 -1.22
CA ALA A 80 -15.69 -1.18 -0.43
C ALA A 80 -15.80 -0.92 1.08
N ILE A 81 -15.20 0.17 1.59
CA ILE A 81 -15.34 0.63 2.98
C ILE A 81 -16.79 1.02 3.26
N ASP A 82 -17.40 1.79 2.37
CA ASP A 82 -18.80 2.24 2.51
C ASP A 82 -19.79 1.06 2.49
N ALA A 83 -19.53 0.07 1.65
CA ALA A 83 -20.33 -1.15 1.55
C ALA A 83 -20.14 -2.13 2.72
N SER A 84 -19.18 -1.89 3.61
CA SER A 84 -18.87 -2.76 4.75
C SER A 84 -19.37 -2.12 6.05
N PRO A 85 -20.42 -2.65 6.70
CA PRO A 85 -21.02 -1.99 7.86
C PRO A 85 -20.21 -2.18 9.15
N GLY A 86 -19.36 -3.22 9.22
CA GLY A 86 -18.66 -3.64 10.43
C GLY A 86 -17.27 -3.03 10.59
N ARG A 87 -16.46 -3.69 11.44
CA ARG A 87 -15.04 -3.37 11.65
C ARG A 87 -14.22 -3.81 10.44
N LEU A 88 -13.17 -3.06 10.14
CA LEU A 88 -12.35 -3.23 8.94
C LEU A 88 -10.86 -3.32 9.27
N VAL A 89 -10.14 -4.13 8.50
CA VAL A 89 -8.71 -4.01 8.30
C VAL A 89 -8.47 -3.63 6.85
N LEU A 90 -7.70 -2.58 6.60
CA LEU A 90 -7.24 -2.24 5.27
C LEU A 90 -5.90 -2.92 5.03
N ALA A 91 -5.76 -3.61 3.91
CA ALA A 91 -4.52 -4.30 3.57
C ALA A 91 -4.14 -4.06 2.12
N GLY A 92 -2.86 -4.18 1.79
CA GLY A 92 -2.42 -4.08 0.41
C GLY A 92 -1.01 -4.58 0.19
N TYR A 93 -0.73 -4.94 -1.06
CA TYR A 93 0.59 -5.34 -1.53
C TYR A 93 1.05 -4.43 -2.66
N SER A 94 2.30 -3.92 -2.59
CA SER A 94 2.92 -3.10 -3.64
C SER A 94 2.06 -1.88 -4.01
N GLN A 95 1.57 -1.75 -5.23
CA GLN A 95 0.62 -0.71 -5.65
C GLN A 95 -0.61 -0.68 -4.74
N GLY A 96 -1.13 -1.83 -4.37
CA GLY A 96 -2.24 -1.95 -3.43
C GLY A 96 -1.89 -1.44 -2.03
N ALA A 97 -0.64 -1.57 -1.57
CA ALA A 97 -0.19 -1.00 -0.31
C ALA A 97 -0.14 0.53 -0.35
N ALA A 98 0.28 1.12 -1.48
CA ALA A 98 0.17 2.57 -1.67
C ALA A 98 -1.28 3.03 -1.54
N ILE A 99 -2.22 2.36 -2.23
CA ILE A 99 -3.64 2.69 -2.19
C ILE A 99 -4.21 2.54 -0.77
N ALA A 100 -4.01 1.38 -0.15
CA ALA A 100 -4.56 1.09 1.19
C ALA A 100 -4.06 2.08 2.24
N GLY A 101 -2.76 2.38 2.22
CA GLY A 101 -2.17 3.32 3.16
C GLY A 101 -2.58 4.77 2.90
N ASP A 102 -2.72 5.21 1.64
CA ASP A 102 -3.20 6.55 1.29
C ASP A 102 -4.66 6.76 1.72
N VAL A 103 -5.51 5.76 1.48
CA VAL A 103 -6.90 5.80 1.95
C VAL A 103 -6.91 5.83 3.46
N ALA A 104 -6.18 4.94 4.15
CA ALA A 104 -6.09 4.90 5.60
C ALA A 104 -5.64 6.25 6.21
N ALA A 105 -4.67 6.93 5.57
CA ALA A 105 -4.18 8.23 6.02
C ALA A 105 -5.18 9.38 5.82
N SER A 106 -6.18 9.21 4.96
CA SER A 106 -7.15 10.25 4.55
C SER A 106 -8.57 10.00 5.04
N LEU A 107 -8.82 8.96 5.86
CA LEU A 107 -10.15 8.62 6.36
C LEU A 107 -10.74 9.72 7.25
N GLY A 108 -12.03 9.94 7.11
CA GLY A 108 -12.81 10.78 8.02
C GLY A 108 -13.04 10.11 9.39
N ARG A 109 -13.67 10.85 10.30
CA ARG A 109 -13.87 10.39 11.68
C ARG A 109 -14.70 9.10 11.76
N ASP A 110 -15.73 8.98 10.94
CA ASP A 110 -16.70 7.89 11.00
C ASP A 110 -16.07 6.59 10.46
N GLU A 111 -15.29 6.66 9.38
CA GLU A 111 -14.56 5.52 8.84
C GLU A 111 -13.43 5.11 9.79
N LEU A 112 -12.68 6.08 10.35
CA LEU A 112 -11.63 5.82 11.34
C LEU A 112 -12.14 5.03 12.55
N ALA A 113 -13.36 5.27 12.99
CA ALA A 113 -13.96 4.54 14.10
C ALA A 113 -14.14 3.05 13.82
N ARG A 114 -14.20 2.64 12.54
CA ARG A 114 -14.41 1.26 12.09
C ARG A 114 -13.12 0.56 11.64
N VAL A 115 -12.13 1.33 11.16
CA VAL A 115 -10.86 0.76 10.69
C VAL A 115 -9.92 0.50 11.87
N VAL A 116 -9.72 -0.77 12.18
CA VAL A 116 -8.99 -1.22 13.38
C VAL A 116 -7.50 -1.44 13.16
N ALA A 117 -7.07 -1.64 11.93
CA ALA A 117 -5.67 -1.71 11.53
C ALA A 117 -5.46 -1.48 10.04
N CYS A 118 -4.21 -1.17 9.67
CA CYS A 118 -3.72 -1.15 8.29
C CYS A 118 -2.50 -2.06 8.16
N ALA A 119 -2.48 -2.94 7.15
CA ALA A 119 -1.45 -3.96 6.90
C ALA A 119 -0.86 -3.77 5.50
N LEU A 120 0.40 -3.34 5.42
CA LEU A 120 1.05 -2.90 4.19
C LEU A 120 2.25 -3.79 3.85
N ILE A 121 2.18 -4.48 2.72
CA ILE A 121 3.22 -5.39 2.22
C ILE A 121 3.93 -4.71 1.05
N ALA A 122 5.25 -4.60 1.10
CA ALA A 122 6.06 -3.99 0.04
C ALA A 122 5.59 -2.57 -0.34
N ASP A 123 5.22 -1.76 0.65
CA ASP A 123 4.67 -0.42 0.46
C ASP A 123 5.69 0.52 -0.20
N PRO A 124 5.41 1.10 -1.39
CA PRO A 124 6.28 2.06 -2.05
C PRO A 124 6.38 3.41 -1.31
N LEU A 125 5.57 3.62 -0.25
CA LEU A 125 5.59 4.80 0.61
C LEU A 125 5.95 4.46 2.07
N ARG A 126 6.59 3.31 2.32
CA ARG A 126 7.00 2.90 3.67
C ARG A 126 7.92 3.93 4.32
N PRO A 127 7.61 4.42 5.51
CA PRO A 127 8.53 5.29 6.26
C PRO A 127 9.79 4.54 6.70
N MET A 128 10.91 5.25 6.77
CA MET A 128 12.15 4.74 7.32
C MET A 128 11.94 4.27 8.77
N GLY A 129 12.51 3.13 9.13
CA GLY A 129 12.40 2.55 10.47
C GLY A 129 11.05 1.87 10.76
N LYS A 130 10.08 1.91 9.86
CA LYS A 130 8.77 1.26 10.04
C LYS A 130 8.76 -0.10 9.35
N CYS A 131 8.95 -1.16 10.13
CA CYS A 131 8.88 -2.54 9.63
C CYS A 131 8.52 -3.50 10.77
N LEU A 132 7.77 -4.54 10.46
CA LEU A 132 7.55 -5.66 11.36
C LEU A 132 8.79 -6.56 11.36
N GLY A 133 9.43 -6.70 12.53
CA GLY A 133 10.70 -7.40 12.67
C GLY A 133 11.92 -6.51 12.40
N ALA A 134 12.99 -7.08 11.83
CA ALA A 134 14.19 -6.32 11.52
C ALA A 134 13.93 -5.32 10.37
N ASP A 135 14.29 -4.06 10.59
CA ASP A 135 14.18 -3.05 9.54
C ASP A 135 15.23 -3.33 8.43
N PRO A 136 14.81 -3.50 7.17
CA PRO A 136 15.73 -3.69 6.06
C PRO A 136 16.53 -2.43 5.69
N GLY A 137 16.27 -1.31 6.36
CA GLY A 137 16.81 0.00 6.03
C GLY A 137 16.07 0.67 4.87
N GLY A 138 16.53 1.87 4.49
CA GLY A 138 15.90 2.65 3.43
C GLY A 138 14.44 3.02 3.73
N TYR A 139 13.73 3.41 2.69
CA TYR A 139 12.29 3.73 2.73
C TYR A 139 11.65 3.50 1.34
N GLY A 140 10.35 3.65 1.23
CA GLY A 140 9.62 3.42 -0.01
C GLY A 140 10.16 4.19 -1.21
N ILE A 141 10.15 3.60 -2.40
CA ILE A 141 10.69 4.19 -3.63
C ILE A 141 9.99 5.51 -4.00
N ALA A 142 8.70 5.61 -3.74
CA ALA A 142 7.87 6.79 -4.01
C ALA A 142 7.85 7.81 -2.85
N GLY A 143 8.66 7.60 -1.82
CA GLY A 143 8.73 8.50 -0.66
C GLY A 143 8.34 7.85 0.65
N GLN A 144 7.79 8.66 1.56
CA GLN A 144 7.37 8.22 2.88
C GLN A 144 5.97 8.77 3.19
N ARG A 145 5.12 7.96 3.80
CA ARG A 145 3.77 8.34 4.21
C ARG A 145 3.48 7.83 5.62
N ASP A 146 3.12 8.70 6.53
CA ASP A 146 2.55 8.30 7.80
C ASP A 146 1.06 7.95 7.66
N VAL A 147 0.61 6.97 8.46
CA VAL A 147 -0.81 6.64 8.62
C VAL A 147 -1.18 6.95 10.08
N PRO A 148 -1.66 8.18 10.35
CA PRO A 148 -1.99 8.58 11.70
C PRO A 148 -3.28 7.88 12.18
N ASN A 149 -3.44 7.77 13.50
CA ASN A 149 -4.66 7.34 14.18
C ASN A 149 -5.09 5.87 13.94
N ILE A 150 -4.37 5.10 13.12
CA ILE A 150 -4.65 3.69 12.87
C ILE A 150 -3.38 2.88 13.17
N PRO A 151 -3.45 1.78 13.96
CA PRO A 151 -2.35 0.84 14.08
C PRO A 151 -1.97 0.33 12.70
N THR A 152 -0.76 0.69 12.24
CA THR A 152 -0.30 0.33 10.90
C THR A 152 0.97 -0.49 10.97
N TYR A 153 1.01 -1.57 10.22
CA TYR A 153 2.08 -2.54 10.20
C TYR A 153 2.63 -2.70 8.79
N TRP A 154 3.95 -2.63 8.64
CA TRP A 154 4.64 -2.78 7.36
C TRP A 154 5.44 -4.08 7.34
N ALA A 155 5.28 -4.86 6.27
CA ALA A 155 6.16 -5.96 5.91
C ALA A 155 7.07 -5.52 4.77
N ALA A 156 8.38 -5.57 4.98
CA ALA A 156 9.40 -5.17 4.01
C ALA A 156 10.50 -6.22 3.95
N ALA A 157 10.83 -6.70 2.74
CA ALA A 157 11.92 -7.63 2.52
C ALA A 157 13.25 -6.89 2.34
N PRO A 158 14.38 -7.42 2.87
CA PRO A 158 15.69 -6.85 2.63
C PRO A 158 16.04 -6.82 1.14
N GLY A 159 16.47 -5.64 0.67
CA GLY A 159 16.85 -5.46 -0.74
C GLY A 159 15.69 -5.34 -1.72
N ASP A 160 14.44 -5.30 -1.26
CA ASP A 160 13.31 -4.93 -2.10
C ASP A 160 13.38 -3.45 -2.49
N PRO A 161 13.55 -3.12 -3.78
CA PRO A 161 13.72 -1.74 -4.22
C PRO A 161 12.47 -0.88 -4.03
N ILE A 162 11.30 -1.50 -3.94
CA ILE A 162 10.03 -0.79 -3.83
C ILE A 162 9.85 -0.22 -2.42
N THR A 163 10.20 -0.99 -1.41
CA THR A 163 9.90 -0.64 -0.01
C THR A 163 11.14 -0.36 0.86
N ALA A 164 12.34 -0.77 0.43
CA ALA A 164 13.58 -0.68 1.19
C ALA A 164 14.73 -0.01 0.40
N LEU A 165 14.39 0.99 -0.42
CA LEU A 165 15.38 1.67 -1.25
C LEU A 165 16.19 2.66 -0.39
N PRO A 166 17.53 2.62 -0.42
CA PRO A 166 18.38 3.58 0.29
C PRO A 166 18.10 5.04 -0.12
N ALA A 167 18.31 5.96 0.82
CA ALA A 167 18.25 7.38 0.53
C ALA A 167 19.24 7.77 -0.58
N GLY A 168 18.83 8.66 -1.49
CA GLY A 168 19.68 9.11 -2.60
C GLY A 168 19.89 8.10 -3.72
N ASN A 169 19.20 6.95 -3.72
CA ASN A 169 19.29 6.00 -4.81
C ASN A 169 18.61 6.55 -6.09
N PRO A 170 19.27 6.51 -7.26
CA PRO A 170 18.76 7.06 -8.52
C PRO A 170 17.43 6.45 -9.00
N LEU A 171 17.08 5.23 -8.59
CA LEU A 171 15.83 4.58 -8.95
C LEU A 171 14.58 5.36 -8.49
N ARG A 172 14.70 6.23 -7.47
CA ARG A 172 13.59 7.10 -7.04
C ARG A 172 13.15 8.04 -8.14
N SER A 173 14.12 8.70 -8.80
CA SER A 173 13.82 9.60 -9.92
C SER A 173 13.18 8.87 -11.09
N ILE A 174 13.57 7.62 -11.35
CA ILE A 174 12.95 6.80 -12.40
C ILE A 174 11.51 6.45 -12.03
N ALA A 175 11.24 6.11 -10.78
CA ALA A 175 9.90 5.82 -10.30
C ALA A 175 8.98 7.05 -10.44
N ASP A 176 9.45 8.23 -10.03
CA ASP A 176 8.69 9.48 -10.17
C ASP A 176 8.34 9.77 -11.63
N LEU A 177 9.31 9.56 -12.54
CA LEU A 177 9.13 9.80 -13.97
C LEU A 177 8.17 8.80 -14.62
N SER A 178 8.15 7.56 -14.15
CA SER A 178 7.35 6.48 -14.74
C SER A 178 5.89 6.47 -14.26
N ALA A 179 5.54 7.24 -13.24
CA ALA A 179 4.18 7.26 -12.68
C ALA A 179 3.08 7.63 -13.70
N TYR A 180 3.44 8.46 -14.70
CA TYR A 180 2.54 8.88 -15.78
C TYR A 180 2.83 8.21 -17.11
N PHE A 181 3.80 7.28 -17.13
CA PHE A 181 4.14 6.55 -18.34
C PHE A 181 3.00 5.61 -18.76
N SER A 182 2.62 5.67 -20.04
CA SER A 182 1.71 4.72 -20.67
C SER A 182 1.92 4.71 -22.17
N LEU A 183 1.86 3.54 -22.76
CA LEU A 183 1.88 3.35 -24.22
C LEU A 183 0.46 3.34 -24.81
N SER A 184 -0.58 3.52 -23.99
CA SER A 184 -1.97 3.33 -24.41
C SER A 184 -2.50 4.44 -25.34
N SER A 185 -1.90 5.64 -25.34
CA SER A 185 -2.33 6.73 -26.23
C SER A 185 -1.32 7.87 -26.37
N PRO A 186 -1.39 8.71 -27.44
CA PRO A 186 -0.59 9.90 -27.58
C PRO A 186 -0.78 10.91 -26.42
N GLN A 187 -2.00 11.01 -25.87
CA GLN A 187 -2.30 11.86 -24.73
C GLN A 187 -1.59 11.38 -23.44
N ALA A 188 -1.44 10.06 -23.24
CA ALA A 188 -0.66 9.51 -22.14
C ALA A 188 0.82 9.86 -22.27
N ALA A 189 1.39 9.80 -23.49
CA ALA A 189 2.76 10.23 -23.76
C ALA A 189 2.98 11.71 -23.50
N LEU A 190 2.01 12.58 -23.85
CA LEU A 190 2.07 14.01 -23.57
C LEU A 190 2.01 14.31 -22.06
N ARG A 191 1.13 13.64 -21.30
CA ARG A 191 1.09 13.76 -19.82
C ARG A 191 2.40 13.33 -19.18
N TRP A 192 3.00 12.28 -19.67
CA TRP A 192 4.33 11.85 -19.24
C TRP A 192 5.39 12.93 -19.50
N GLY A 193 5.43 13.49 -20.72
CA GLY A 193 6.33 14.60 -21.06
C GLY A 193 6.13 15.83 -20.16
N GLN A 194 4.90 16.20 -19.83
CA GLN A 194 4.59 17.27 -18.90
C GLN A 194 5.09 16.98 -17.47
N SER A 195 4.89 15.74 -16.99
CA SER A 195 5.40 15.33 -15.66
C SER A 195 6.93 15.37 -15.57
N LEU A 196 7.63 15.06 -16.67
CA LEU A 196 9.09 15.20 -16.77
C LEU A 196 9.52 16.66 -16.63
N LEU A 197 8.85 17.58 -17.35
CA LEU A 197 9.14 19.02 -17.28
C LEU A 197 8.86 19.58 -15.89
N ASP A 198 7.77 19.18 -15.28
CA ASP A 198 7.40 19.59 -13.91
C ASP A 198 8.42 19.09 -12.88
N ALA A 199 8.84 17.82 -12.95
CA ALA A 199 9.85 17.26 -12.07
C ALA A 199 11.22 17.96 -12.25
N ALA A 200 11.61 18.27 -13.50
CA ALA A 200 12.82 19.02 -13.79
C ALA A 200 12.77 20.45 -13.24
N THR A 201 11.63 21.13 -13.41
CA THR A 201 11.41 22.52 -12.96
C THR A 201 11.43 22.62 -11.42
N ARG A 202 10.87 21.62 -10.71
CA ARG A 202 10.86 21.56 -9.24
C ARG A 202 12.20 21.10 -8.65
N ARG A 203 13.24 20.89 -9.46
CA ARG A 203 14.55 20.35 -9.05
C ARG A 203 14.46 19.02 -8.28
N GLN A 204 13.42 18.26 -8.53
CA GLN A 204 13.21 16.95 -7.90
C GLN A 204 14.10 15.85 -8.53
N LEU A 205 14.64 16.10 -9.73
CA LEU A 205 15.59 15.23 -10.38
C LEU A 205 16.96 15.33 -9.70
N GLN A 206 17.43 14.25 -9.15
CA GLN A 206 18.77 14.18 -8.59
C GLN A 206 19.82 14.39 -9.72
N ARG A 207 20.91 15.10 -9.43
CA ARG A 207 22.00 15.33 -10.41
C ARG A 207 22.67 14.01 -10.75
N TRP A 208 22.36 13.46 -11.89
CA TRP A 208 22.78 12.13 -12.39
C TRP A 208 24.29 11.99 -12.57
N TRP A 209 25.03 13.09 -12.74
CA TRP A 209 26.44 13.15 -13.16
C TRP A 209 27.42 13.60 -12.09
N SER A 210 27.07 13.49 -10.82
CA SER A 210 28.06 13.77 -9.78
C SER A 210 28.93 12.52 -9.51
N PRO A 211 30.26 12.66 -9.31
CA PRO A 211 31.15 11.52 -9.00
C PRO A 211 30.74 10.77 -7.71
N GLN A 212 30.04 11.43 -6.79
CA GLN A 212 29.47 10.82 -5.58
C GLN A 212 28.36 9.83 -5.90
N ASN A 213 27.69 9.93 -7.06
CA ASN A 213 26.62 9.04 -7.48
C ASN A 213 27.11 7.73 -8.12
N TRP A 214 28.38 7.58 -8.47
CA TRP A 214 28.91 6.34 -9.05
C TRP A 214 28.75 5.12 -8.13
N ARG A 215 28.94 5.30 -6.83
CA ARG A 215 28.66 4.25 -5.84
C ARG A 215 27.15 3.95 -5.74
N SER A 216 26.31 4.93 -5.99
CA SER A 216 24.87 4.79 -6.03
C SER A 216 24.37 4.02 -7.26
N TRP A 217 25.09 4.09 -8.41
CA TRP A 217 24.72 3.38 -9.62
C TRP A 217 24.93 1.86 -9.51
N SER A 218 26.01 1.40 -8.89
CA SER A 218 26.18 -0.04 -8.64
C SER A 218 25.09 -0.58 -7.71
N GLY A 219 24.71 0.20 -6.72
CA GLY A 219 23.57 -0.06 -5.87
C GLY A 219 22.23 -0.04 -6.64
N ALA A 220 22.02 0.94 -7.53
CA ALA A 220 20.81 1.01 -8.36
C ALA A 220 20.66 -0.22 -9.26
N VAL A 221 21.74 -0.66 -9.90
CA VAL A 221 21.74 -1.87 -10.73
C VAL A 221 21.41 -3.11 -9.89
N ALA A 222 22.00 -3.25 -8.70
CA ALA A 222 21.72 -4.37 -7.79
C ALA A 222 20.23 -4.38 -7.35
N TYR A 223 19.65 -3.22 -7.05
CA TYR A 223 18.23 -3.10 -6.70
C TYR A 223 17.31 -3.36 -7.90
N ALA A 224 17.63 -2.83 -9.09
CA ALA A 224 16.86 -3.13 -10.30
C ALA A 224 16.86 -4.63 -10.62
N ARG A 225 18.01 -5.30 -10.45
CA ARG A 225 18.14 -6.75 -10.58
C ARG A 225 17.29 -7.47 -9.54
N GLY A 226 17.29 -7.03 -8.29
CA GLY A 226 16.46 -7.58 -7.21
C GLY A 226 14.96 -7.56 -7.54
N TYR A 227 14.51 -6.51 -8.22
CA TYR A 227 13.12 -6.39 -8.67
C TYR A 227 12.82 -7.31 -9.88
N LEU A 228 13.69 -7.30 -10.91
CA LEU A 228 13.41 -7.94 -12.20
C LEU A 228 13.76 -9.44 -12.23
N ILE A 229 14.75 -9.88 -11.43
CA ILE A 229 15.36 -11.21 -11.57
C ILE A 229 15.32 -12.01 -10.27
N ASP A 230 15.67 -11.40 -9.13
CA ASP A 230 15.93 -12.13 -7.88
C ASP A 230 14.66 -12.37 -7.04
N GLY A 231 13.46 -11.94 -7.48
CA GLY A 231 12.20 -12.16 -6.79
C GLY A 231 12.04 -11.48 -5.42
N ARG A 232 12.91 -10.49 -5.10
CA ARG A 232 12.91 -9.82 -3.79
C ARG A 232 11.63 -9.03 -3.49
N HIS A 233 10.99 -8.54 -4.57
CA HIS A 233 9.69 -7.86 -4.47
C HIS A 233 8.52 -8.83 -4.47
N THR A 234 8.72 -10.10 -4.81
CA THR A 234 7.66 -11.09 -4.99
C THR A 234 7.86 -12.31 -4.09
N GLU A 235 8.67 -13.28 -4.52
CA GLU A 235 8.83 -14.58 -3.86
C GLU A 235 9.33 -14.48 -2.42
N ASP A 236 10.19 -13.51 -2.09
CA ASP A 236 10.76 -13.37 -0.75
C ASP A 236 9.69 -13.10 0.31
N TYR A 237 8.57 -12.46 -0.05
CA TYR A 237 7.48 -12.20 0.88
C TYR A 237 6.75 -13.48 1.31
N ILE A 238 6.75 -14.50 0.46
CA ILE A 238 6.20 -15.82 0.77
C ILE A 238 7.29 -16.71 1.37
N ARG A 239 8.43 -16.85 0.67
CA ARG A 239 9.52 -17.76 1.05
C ARG A 239 10.09 -17.49 2.45
N HIS A 240 10.26 -16.21 2.79
CA HIS A 240 10.75 -15.80 4.11
C HIS A 240 9.63 -15.46 5.09
N GLY A 241 8.37 -15.75 4.75
CA GLY A 241 7.22 -15.62 5.63
C GLY A 241 6.86 -14.19 6.04
N HIS A 242 7.23 -13.17 5.27
CA HIS A 242 6.89 -11.77 5.59
C HIS A 242 5.37 -11.52 5.59
N ALA A 243 4.66 -12.07 4.60
CA ALA A 243 3.21 -11.96 4.51
C ALA A 243 2.52 -12.69 5.67
N ALA A 244 2.96 -13.91 6.00
CA ALA A 244 2.40 -14.71 7.11
C ALA A 244 2.64 -14.04 8.47
N ARG A 245 3.84 -13.50 8.73
CA ARG A 245 4.13 -12.74 9.97
C ARG A 245 3.27 -11.49 10.12
N LEU A 246 2.97 -10.82 9.01
CA LEU A 246 2.06 -9.67 9.06
C LEU A 246 0.63 -10.10 9.40
N ALA A 247 0.14 -11.18 8.82
CA ALA A 247 -1.16 -11.77 9.18
C ALA A 247 -1.20 -12.19 10.65
N GLU A 248 -0.13 -12.81 11.17
CA GLU A 248 -0.03 -13.21 12.57
C GLU A 248 -0.07 -12.00 13.51
N ARG A 249 0.58 -10.89 13.13
CA ARG A 249 0.48 -9.63 13.87
C ARG A 249 -0.97 -9.13 13.94
N ILE A 250 -1.70 -9.18 12.82
CA ILE A 250 -3.13 -8.81 12.78
C ILE A 250 -3.96 -9.78 13.65
N ASN A 251 -3.71 -11.08 13.56
CA ASN A 251 -4.38 -12.11 14.37
C ASN A 251 -4.23 -11.84 15.86
N THR A 252 -3.05 -11.42 16.30
CA THR A 252 -2.72 -11.21 17.73
C THR A 252 -3.26 -9.88 18.24
N GLU A 253 -2.91 -8.77 17.60
CA GLU A 253 -3.18 -7.41 18.11
C GLU A 253 -4.69 -7.08 18.13
N ILE A 254 -5.41 -7.48 17.09
CA ILE A 254 -6.83 -7.19 17.02
C ILE A 254 -7.63 -8.18 17.88
N GLY A 255 -7.04 -9.34 18.18
CA GLY A 255 -7.61 -10.34 19.09
C GLY A 255 -7.67 -9.92 20.53
N LEU A 256 -6.70 -9.17 20.97
CA LEU A 256 -6.60 -8.72 22.36
C LEU A 256 -7.51 -7.53 22.66
N ARG A 257 -7.77 -6.66 21.69
CA ARG A 257 -8.61 -5.45 21.86
C ARG A 257 -10.12 -5.72 21.92
N GLY A 258 -10.55 -6.94 21.64
CA GLY A 258 -11.97 -7.36 21.75
C GLY A 258 -12.34 -8.01 23.09
N ARG A 259 -11.45 -8.01 24.09
CA ARG A 259 -11.66 -8.63 25.42
C ARG A 259 -11.72 -7.61 26.58
N VAL A 260 -11.96 -6.34 26.29
CA VAL A 260 -12.16 -5.31 27.33
C VAL A 260 -13.62 -4.88 27.35
#